data_19b2367d8a32718ce9d2460c5c9e1ac5
#
_entry.id   19b2367d8a32718ce9d2460c5c9e1ac5
#
_cell.length_a   1.000
_cell.length_b   1.000
_cell.length_c   1.000
_cell.angle_alpha   90.00
_cell.angle_beta   90.00
_cell.angle_gamma   90.00
#
_symmetry.space_group_name_H-M   'P 1'
#
loop_
_entity.id
_entity.type
_entity.pdbx_description
1 polymer ?
#
loop_
_entity_poly.entity_id
_entity_poly.type
_entity_poly.pdbx_seq_one_letter_code
_entity_poly.pdbx_strand_id
1 'polypeptide(L)'
;MYKLIYLARRNPTVSREDWPATWVSHATFANQFAFVANDITYSCYCNRIDQPTLDGRPVDLPEISHDHDGVAVGVSRTVETLQGGGFSKEERALIDKDELRVFDMLTPKFSYYCTETVLKDGKYGEYGIIRFLARKPELSREDFKARFDGPHAEVARKALDESVVRYAHDHPIHDPLPLFPFDAIVDSWFASEEDAVRALLEPAISQDLGQFCDMDRSVTMLTHAYRRRDQD
;
A
#
# COMPACT_ATOMS: atom_id res chain seq x y z
N MET A 1 -2.21 -8.09 -15.02
CA MET A 1 -3.17 -7.60 -14.02
C MET A 1 -2.73 -6.22 -13.55
N TYR A 2 -3.65 -5.43 -13.05
CA TYR A 2 -3.36 -4.11 -12.48
C TYR A 2 -3.63 -4.13 -10.99
N LYS A 3 -2.90 -3.31 -10.25
CA LYS A 3 -3.01 -3.17 -8.81
C LYS A 3 -3.43 -1.74 -8.45
N LEU A 4 -4.39 -1.61 -7.57
CA LEU A 4 -4.70 -0.37 -6.86
C LEU A 4 -4.01 -0.43 -5.50
N ILE A 5 -3.25 0.61 -5.17
CA ILE A 5 -2.71 0.79 -3.83
C ILE A 5 -3.01 2.21 -3.40
N TYR A 6 -3.60 2.37 -2.22
CA TYR A 6 -3.80 3.70 -1.68
C TYR A 6 -3.39 3.81 -0.21
N LEU A 7 -2.86 4.99 0.12
CA LEU A 7 -2.37 5.37 1.43
C LEU A 7 -3.43 6.19 2.15
N ALA A 8 -4.20 5.55 3.04
CA ALA A 8 -5.40 6.12 3.63
C ALA A 8 -5.12 7.00 4.85
N ARG A 9 -5.83 8.13 4.91
CA ARG A 9 -6.07 8.90 6.13
C ARG A 9 -7.56 8.87 6.44
N ARG A 10 -7.90 8.63 7.68
CA ARG A 10 -9.31 8.66 8.13
C ARG A 10 -9.86 10.08 8.09
N ASN A 11 -11.17 10.19 7.93
CA ASN A 11 -11.87 11.43 8.18
C ASN A 11 -11.56 11.92 9.61
N PRO A 12 -11.20 13.19 9.83
CA PRO A 12 -10.85 13.71 11.16
C PRO A 12 -11.92 13.54 12.24
N THR A 13 -13.17 13.31 11.85
CA THR A 13 -14.29 13.04 12.76
C THR A 13 -14.38 11.58 13.22
N VAL A 14 -13.62 10.68 12.60
CA VAL A 14 -13.54 9.26 12.96
C VAL A 14 -12.37 9.06 13.93
N SER A 15 -12.61 8.46 15.08
CA SER A 15 -11.53 8.14 16.02
C SER A 15 -10.59 7.07 15.47
N ARG A 16 -9.38 6.98 15.98
CA ARG A 16 -8.44 5.92 15.58
C ARG A 16 -8.99 4.52 15.98
N GLU A 17 -9.69 4.43 17.09
CA GLU A 17 -10.31 3.21 17.57
C GLU A 17 -11.44 2.74 16.63
N ASP A 18 -12.29 3.66 16.17
CA ASP A 18 -13.43 3.35 15.29
C ASP A 18 -13.03 3.16 13.82
N TRP A 19 -11.81 3.57 13.44
CA TRP A 19 -11.35 3.56 12.06
C TRP A 19 -11.45 2.18 11.39
N PRO A 20 -10.95 1.06 11.98
CA PRO A 20 -10.99 -0.23 11.33
C PRO A 20 -12.41 -0.67 10.96
N ALA A 21 -13.35 -0.52 11.89
CA ALA A 21 -14.75 -0.87 11.68
C ALA A 21 -15.44 0.03 10.64
N THR A 22 -15.13 1.34 10.67
CA THR A 22 -15.62 2.32 9.71
C THR A 22 -15.15 2.00 8.31
N TRP A 23 -13.88 1.64 8.15
CA TRP A 23 -13.30 1.28 6.85
C TRP A 23 -13.88 -0.04 6.30
N VAL A 24 -14.08 -1.05 7.16
CA VAL A 24 -14.76 -2.30 6.78
C VAL A 24 -16.20 -2.03 6.32
N SER A 25 -16.91 -1.10 6.96
CA SER A 25 -18.26 -0.72 6.55
C SER A 25 -18.28 -0.12 5.14
N HIS A 26 -17.28 0.72 4.78
CA HIS A 26 -17.06 1.23 3.44
C HIS A 26 -16.81 0.09 2.43
N ALA A 27 -15.89 -0.81 2.75
CA ALA A 27 -15.59 -1.96 1.90
C ALA A 27 -16.83 -2.84 1.66
N THR A 28 -17.69 -3.01 2.69
CA THR A 28 -18.94 -3.75 2.58
C THR A 28 -19.95 -3.02 1.70
N PHE A 29 -20.04 -1.69 1.82
CA PHE A 29 -20.87 -0.87 0.96
C PHE A 29 -20.41 -0.92 -0.51
N ALA A 30 -19.11 -0.75 -0.78
CA ALA A 30 -18.55 -0.83 -2.13
C ALA A 30 -18.83 -2.19 -2.80
N ASN A 31 -18.79 -3.29 -2.04
CA ASN A 31 -19.08 -4.63 -2.55
C ASN A 31 -20.55 -4.89 -2.91
N GLN A 32 -21.46 -3.95 -2.66
CA GLN A 32 -22.85 -4.04 -3.14
C GLN A 32 -22.95 -3.71 -4.64
N PHE A 33 -21.98 -3.03 -5.20
CA PHE A 33 -21.91 -2.72 -6.62
C PHE A 33 -21.37 -3.92 -7.40
N ALA A 34 -22.15 -4.39 -8.39
CA ALA A 34 -21.90 -5.66 -9.09
C ALA A 34 -20.50 -5.74 -9.70
N PHE A 35 -19.99 -4.65 -10.32
CA PHE A 35 -18.66 -4.69 -10.93
C PHE A 35 -17.54 -4.78 -9.87
N VAL A 36 -17.70 -4.12 -8.70
CA VAL A 36 -16.73 -4.27 -7.60
C VAL A 36 -16.72 -5.71 -7.10
N ALA A 37 -17.90 -6.30 -6.96
CA ALA A 37 -18.04 -7.68 -6.51
C ALA A 37 -17.45 -8.69 -7.51
N ASN A 38 -17.59 -8.45 -8.83
CA ASN A 38 -17.25 -9.42 -9.87
C ASN A 38 -15.85 -9.21 -10.46
N ASP A 39 -15.37 -7.97 -10.58
CA ASP A 39 -14.19 -7.66 -11.38
C ASP A 39 -12.94 -7.37 -10.54
N ILE A 40 -13.11 -7.07 -9.24
CA ILE A 40 -11.99 -7.01 -8.29
C ILE A 40 -11.66 -8.44 -7.84
N THR A 41 -10.52 -8.96 -8.30
CA THR A 41 -10.11 -10.36 -8.05
C THR A 41 -9.48 -10.55 -6.68
N TYR A 42 -8.89 -9.51 -6.13
CA TYR A 42 -8.32 -9.50 -4.77
C TYR A 42 -8.53 -8.14 -4.14
N SER A 43 -8.77 -8.10 -2.85
CA SER A 43 -8.70 -6.87 -2.05
C SER A 43 -8.24 -7.14 -0.63
N CYS A 44 -7.41 -6.25 -0.10
CA CYS A 44 -6.92 -6.29 1.27
C CYS A 44 -6.93 -4.88 1.86
N TYR A 45 -7.48 -4.76 3.07
CA TYR A 45 -7.49 -3.54 3.87
C TYR A 45 -6.58 -3.74 5.06
N CYS A 46 -5.50 -2.98 5.11
CA CYS A 46 -4.39 -3.15 6.05
C CYS A 46 -4.32 -1.97 7.00
N ASN A 47 -4.68 -2.18 8.25
CA ASN A 47 -4.56 -1.14 9.28
C ASN A 47 -3.10 -0.97 9.72
N ARG A 48 -2.70 0.27 9.97
CA ARG A 48 -1.42 0.58 10.60
C ARG A 48 -1.32 -0.11 11.96
N ILE A 49 -0.15 -0.62 12.27
CA ILE A 49 0.22 -1.08 13.61
C ILE A 49 0.76 0.13 14.38
N ASP A 50 0.06 0.51 15.45
CA ASP A 50 0.41 1.70 16.23
C ASP A 50 1.58 1.47 17.19
N GLN A 51 1.71 0.24 17.70
CA GLN A 51 2.75 -0.15 18.65
C GLN A 51 3.32 -1.52 18.26
N PRO A 52 4.31 -1.54 17.34
CA PRO A 52 4.96 -2.78 16.94
C PRO A 52 5.67 -3.46 18.10
N THR A 53 5.73 -4.79 18.04
CA THR A 53 6.38 -5.61 19.07
C THR A 53 7.44 -6.53 18.48
N LEU A 54 8.48 -6.79 19.26
CA LEU A 54 9.51 -7.78 18.96
C LEU A 54 9.82 -8.55 20.25
N ASP A 55 9.80 -9.88 20.17
CA ASP A 55 10.00 -10.76 21.33
C ASP A 55 9.08 -10.38 22.51
N GLY A 56 7.83 -9.98 22.19
CA GLY A 56 6.80 -9.57 23.16
C GLY A 56 7.03 -8.19 23.81
N ARG A 57 7.93 -7.37 23.28
CA ARG A 57 8.24 -6.04 23.81
C ARG A 57 7.97 -4.97 22.75
N PRO A 58 7.42 -3.80 23.13
CA PRO A 58 7.28 -2.68 22.22
C PRO A 58 8.64 -2.24 21.64
N VAL A 59 8.65 -1.94 20.34
CA VAL A 59 9.81 -1.45 19.60
C VAL A 59 9.46 -0.11 18.97
N ASP A 60 10.39 0.85 19.09
CA ASP A 60 10.31 2.11 18.37
C ASP A 60 10.92 1.94 16.97
N LEU A 61 10.12 2.25 15.95
CA LEU A 61 10.50 2.20 14.54
C LEU A 61 10.29 3.58 13.92
N PRO A 62 11.26 4.48 14.02
CA PRO A 62 11.10 5.89 13.61
C PRO A 62 10.82 6.07 12.11
N GLU A 63 11.09 5.05 11.30
CA GLU A 63 10.81 5.10 9.85
C GLU A 63 9.33 4.86 9.50
N ILE A 64 8.51 4.32 10.40
CA ILE A 64 7.10 4.09 10.12
C ILE A 64 6.26 5.36 10.29
N SER A 65 5.35 5.60 9.35
CA SER A 65 4.47 6.76 9.38
C SER A 65 3.33 6.57 10.38
N HIS A 66 3.10 7.58 11.21
CA HIS A 66 1.93 7.71 12.06
C HIS A 66 0.88 8.69 11.51
N ASP A 67 1.16 9.36 10.38
CA ASP A 67 0.28 10.34 9.74
C ASP A 67 -0.81 9.69 8.87
N HIS A 68 -0.69 8.39 8.62
CA HIS A 68 -1.62 7.61 7.81
C HIS A 68 -2.19 6.46 8.63
N ASP A 69 -3.41 6.04 8.30
CA ASP A 69 -4.16 5.07 9.10
C ASP A 69 -4.15 3.66 8.52
N GLY A 70 -3.82 3.52 7.24
CA GLY A 70 -3.72 2.22 6.61
C GLY A 70 -3.42 2.26 5.13
N VAL A 71 -3.32 1.08 4.54
CA VAL A 71 -3.09 0.87 3.11
C VAL A 71 -4.12 -0.12 2.59
N ALA A 72 -4.75 0.16 1.45
CA ALA A 72 -5.52 -0.85 0.74
C ALA A 72 -4.80 -1.31 -0.51
N VAL A 73 -4.96 -2.59 -0.81
CA VAL A 73 -4.51 -3.22 -2.04
C VAL A 73 -5.72 -3.82 -2.73
N GLY A 74 -5.91 -3.49 -4.00
CA GLY A 74 -6.93 -4.08 -4.85
C GLY A 74 -6.31 -4.58 -6.15
N VAL A 75 -6.78 -5.71 -6.68
CA VAL A 75 -6.28 -6.27 -7.95
C VAL A 75 -7.45 -6.49 -8.90
N SER A 76 -7.26 -6.11 -10.16
CA SER A 76 -8.21 -6.36 -11.24
C SER A 76 -7.50 -6.68 -12.56
N ARG A 77 -8.25 -7.20 -13.51
CA ARG A 77 -7.77 -7.47 -14.87
C ARG A 77 -7.59 -6.19 -15.68
N THR A 78 -8.36 -5.14 -15.37
CA THR A 78 -8.32 -3.85 -16.08
C THR A 78 -8.10 -2.70 -15.12
N VAL A 79 -7.48 -1.64 -15.60
CA VAL A 79 -7.29 -0.41 -14.82
C VAL A 79 -8.60 0.37 -14.69
N GLU A 80 -9.45 0.32 -15.70
CA GLU A 80 -10.76 0.97 -15.72
C GLU A 80 -11.64 0.53 -14.55
N THR A 81 -11.62 -0.77 -14.23
CA THR A 81 -12.31 -1.31 -13.05
C THR A 81 -11.80 -0.67 -11.77
N LEU A 82 -10.47 -0.60 -11.60
CA LEU A 82 -9.85 -0.01 -10.41
C LEU A 82 -10.12 1.50 -10.28
N GLN A 83 -10.29 2.19 -11.42
CA GLN A 83 -10.65 3.61 -11.49
C GLN A 83 -12.15 3.87 -11.28
N GLY A 84 -12.94 2.81 -11.04
CA GLY A 84 -14.37 2.93 -10.85
C GLY A 84 -15.17 3.15 -12.15
N GLY A 85 -14.62 2.71 -13.29
CA GLY A 85 -15.26 2.84 -14.61
C GLY A 85 -16.58 2.08 -14.76
N GLY A 86 -16.88 1.15 -13.83
CA GLY A 86 -18.15 0.44 -13.80
C GLY A 86 -19.27 1.14 -13.01
N PHE A 87 -18.99 2.26 -12.33
CA PHE A 87 -20.03 3.03 -11.64
C PHE A 87 -20.90 3.84 -12.63
N SER A 88 -22.21 3.78 -12.48
CA SER A 88 -23.10 4.81 -13.01
C SER A 88 -22.84 6.15 -12.30
N LYS A 89 -23.37 7.24 -12.85
CA LYS A 89 -23.23 8.56 -12.23
C LYS A 89 -23.86 8.62 -10.83
N GLU A 90 -24.98 7.96 -10.65
CA GLU A 90 -25.72 7.87 -9.39
C GLU A 90 -24.94 7.04 -8.37
N GLU A 91 -24.41 5.88 -8.78
CA GLU A 91 -23.57 5.04 -7.93
C GLU A 91 -22.27 5.75 -7.53
N ARG A 92 -21.63 6.47 -8.46
CA ARG A 92 -20.45 7.27 -8.16
C ARG A 92 -20.74 8.33 -7.09
N ALA A 93 -21.86 9.01 -7.16
CA ALA A 93 -22.25 9.99 -6.14
C ALA A 93 -22.48 9.35 -4.76
N LEU A 94 -23.00 8.13 -4.72
CA LEU A 94 -23.18 7.38 -3.47
C LEU A 94 -21.84 6.97 -2.87
N ILE A 95 -20.91 6.45 -3.68
CA ILE A 95 -19.59 6.02 -3.21
C ILE A 95 -18.75 7.24 -2.78
N ASP A 96 -18.79 8.37 -3.50
CA ASP A 96 -18.11 9.60 -3.12
C ASP A 96 -18.55 10.10 -1.73
N LYS A 97 -19.86 10.04 -1.48
CA LYS A 97 -20.41 10.43 -0.17
C LYS A 97 -19.93 9.49 0.93
N ASP A 98 -19.85 8.19 0.67
CA ASP A 98 -19.37 7.22 1.64
C ASP A 98 -17.86 7.33 1.83
N GLU A 99 -17.08 7.58 0.77
CA GLU A 99 -15.64 7.85 0.87
C GLU A 99 -15.35 9.02 1.82
N LEU A 100 -16.08 10.15 1.68
CA LEU A 100 -15.91 11.32 2.55
C LEU A 100 -16.39 11.10 3.99
N ARG A 101 -17.19 10.09 4.26
CA ARG A 101 -17.51 9.64 5.62
C ARG A 101 -16.32 8.95 6.28
N VAL A 102 -15.53 8.25 5.48
CA VAL A 102 -14.44 7.37 5.94
C VAL A 102 -13.08 8.07 5.87
N PHE A 103 -12.79 8.75 4.76
CA PHE A 103 -11.49 9.33 4.47
C PHE A 103 -11.52 10.86 4.56
N ASP A 104 -10.35 11.46 4.70
CA ASP A 104 -10.17 12.91 4.68
C ASP A 104 -10.39 13.54 3.29
N MET A 105 -10.35 12.71 2.24
CA MET A 105 -10.59 13.11 0.85
C MET A 105 -11.07 11.93 0.00
N LEU A 106 -11.49 12.21 -1.25
CA LEU A 106 -11.90 11.16 -2.20
C LEU A 106 -10.72 10.29 -2.63
N THR A 107 -10.96 8.99 -2.74
CA THR A 107 -9.93 7.97 -3.03
C THR A 107 -9.10 8.22 -4.29
N PRO A 108 -9.62 8.78 -5.40
CA PRO A 108 -8.78 9.08 -6.57
C PRO A 108 -7.64 10.07 -6.31
N LYS A 109 -7.69 10.84 -5.22
CA LYS A 109 -6.65 11.82 -4.88
C LYS A 109 -5.43 11.20 -4.19
N PHE A 110 -5.54 9.97 -3.69
CA PHE A 110 -4.47 9.27 -2.98
C PHE A 110 -4.31 7.80 -3.42
N SER A 111 -4.91 7.42 -4.56
CA SER A 111 -4.85 6.08 -5.13
C SER A 111 -3.82 5.98 -6.25
N TYR A 112 -3.00 4.94 -6.19
CA TYR A 112 -2.05 4.57 -7.23
C TYR A 112 -2.56 3.36 -7.99
N TYR A 113 -2.58 3.47 -9.32
CA TYR A 113 -2.83 2.36 -10.22
C TYR A 113 -1.49 1.90 -10.77
N CYS A 114 -1.16 0.63 -10.57
CA CYS A 114 0.17 0.12 -10.82
C CYS A 114 0.15 -1.14 -11.70
N THR A 115 1.24 -1.33 -12.40
CA THR A 115 1.71 -2.67 -12.78
C THR A 115 2.71 -3.15 -11.75
N GLU A 116 2.89 -4.47 -11.61
CA GLU A 116 3.85 -5.01 -10.63
C GLU A 116 4.94 -5.84 -11.27
N THR A 117 6.12 -5.82 -10.65
CA THR A 117 7.22 -6.75 -10.87
C THR A 117 7.42 -7.56 -9.60
N VAL A 118 7.05 -8.83 -9.63
CA VAL A 118 7.20 -9.73 -8.48
C VAL A 118 8.63 -10.20 -8.38
N LEU A 119 9.32 -9.91 -7.27
CA LEU A 119 10.69 -10.33 -7.01
C LEU A 119 10.76 -11.61 -6.15
N LYS A 120 9.79 -11.81 -5.27
CA LYS A 120 9.55 -13.05 -4.55
C LYS A 120 8.07 -13.37 -4.62
N ASP A 121 7.74 -14.47 -5.29
CA ASP A 121 6.35 -14.89 -5.46
C ASP A 121 5.84 -15.66 -4.23
N GLY A 122 4.59 -15.39 -3.87
CA GLY A 122 3.89 -16.01 -2.75
C GLY A 122 2.55 -15.35 -2.50
N LYS A 123 1.82 -15.87 -1.55
CA LYS A 123 0.54 -15.28 -1.13
C LYS A 123 0.80 -14.00 -0.31
N TYR A 124 -0.15 -13.09 -0.34
CA TYR A 124 -0.13 -11.94 0.58
C TYR A 124 -0.12 -12.43 2.03
N GLY A 125 0.87 -11.99 2.82
CA GLY A 125 1.02 -12.31 4.24
C GLY A 125 0.02 -11.58 5.13
N GLU A 126 -0.04 -11.88 6.42
CA GLU A 126 -0.92 -11.17 7.37
C GLU A 126 -0.39 -9.79 7.74
N TYR A 127 0.91 -9.57 7.60
CA TYR A 127 1.59 -8.33 7.91
C TYR A 127 2.28 -7.78 6.68
N GLY A 128 2.14 -6.47 6.46
CA GLY A 128 2.72 -5.79 5.30
C GLY A 128 3.64 -4.65 5.71
N ILE A 129 4.82 -4.59 5.07
CA ILE A 129 5.61 -3.37 4.99
C ILE A 129 5.39 -2.81 3.60
N ILE A 130 4.75 -1.64 3.54
CA ILE A 130 4.44 -0.99 2.28
C ILE A 130 5.11 0.37 2.26
N ARG A 131 6.03 0.56 1.28
CA ARG A 131 6.82 1.78 1.13
C ARG A 131 6.37 2.54 -0.10
N PHE A 132 5.94 3.76 0.10
CA PHE A 132 5.65 4.73 -0.96
C PHE A 132 6.89 5.60 -1.15
N LEU A 133 7.53 5.51 -2.29
CA LEU A 133 8.87 6.03 -2.52
C LEU A 133 8.83 7.28 -3.40
N ALA A 134 9.35 8.39 -2.89
CA ALA A 134 9.63 9.59 -3.66
C ALA A 134 11.08 9.55 -4.12
N ARG A 135 11.35 9.79 -5.39
CA ARG A 135 12.73 9.91 -5.90
C ARG A 135 13.40 11.18 -5.40
N LYS A 136 14.71 11.17 -5.29
CA LYS A 136 15.50 12.39 -5.04
C LYS A 136 15.29 13.41 -6.16
N PRO A 137 15.22 14.73 -5.85
CA PRO A 137 14.92 15.77 -6.84
C PRO A 137 15.92 15.84 -8.01
N GLU A 138 17.16 15.46 -7.78
CA GLU A 138 18.22 15.45 -8.79
C GLU A 138 18.14 14.29 -9.78
N LEU A 139 17.34 13.25 -9.51
CA LEU A 139 17.17 12.13 -10.42
C LEU A 139 16.02 12.38 -11.39
N SER A 140 16.22 12.03 -12.65
CA SER A 140 15.12 11.86 -13.58
C SER A 140 14.23 10.66 -13.17
N ARG A 141 13.00 10.59 -13.67
CA ARG A 141 12.16 9.41 -13.46
C ARG A 141 12.72 8.15 -14.10
N GLU A 142 13.37 8.33 -15.24
CA GLU A 142 14.00 7.24 -15.98
C GLU A 142 15.20 6.67 -15.18
N ASP A 143 16.07 7.52 -14.67
CA ASP A 143 17.21 7.10 -13.84
C ASP A 143 16.75 6.44 -12.54
N PHE A 144 15.72 7.02 -11.89
CA PHE A 144 15.11 6.43 -10.70
C PHE A 144 14.58 5.03 -11.01
N LYS A 145 13.79 4.88 -12.08
CA LYS A 145 13.21 3.60 -12.47
C LYS A 145 14.30 2.57 -12.81
N ALA A 146 15.32 2.96 -13.56
CA ALA A 146 16.43 2.08 -13.91
C ALA A 146 17.18 1.59 -12.66
N ARG A 147 17.38 2.46 -11.67
CA ARG A 147 17.99 2.09 -10.39
C ARG A 147 17.09 1.18 -9.57
N PHE A 148 15.80 1.48 -9.49
CA PHE A 148 14.81 0.72 -8.74
C PHE A 148 14.65 -0.70 -9.29
N ASP A 149 14.50 -0.85 -10.61
CA ASP A 149 14.28 -2.16 -11.25
C ASP A 149 15.58 -2.99 -11.41
N GLY A 150 16.73 -2.34 -11.41
CA GLY A 150 18.02 -2.99 -11.58
C GLY A 150 18.78 -3.18 -10.26
N PRO A 151 19.72 -2.28 -9.92
CA PRO A 151 20.57 -2.46 -8.73
C PRO A 151 19.82 -2.68 -7.43
N HIS A 152 18.73 -1.91 -7.20
CA HIS A 152 17.94 -2.08 -5.97
C HIS A 152 17.23 -3.45 -5.92
N ALA A 153 16.67 -3.90 -7.03
CA ALA A 153 16.05 -5.23 -7.09
C ALA A 153 17.04 -6.36 -6.74
N GLU A 154 18.32 -6.22 -7.11
CA GLU A 154 19.35 -7.18 -6.73
C GLU A 154 19.70 -7.12 -5.23
N VAL A 155 19.74 -5.91 -4.65
CA VAL A 155 19.90 -5.74 -3.19
C VAL A 155 18.72 -6.38 -2.46
N ALA A 156 17.50 -6.07 -2.90
CA ALA A 156 16.29 -6.65 -2.31
C ALA A 156 16.31 -8.18 -2.37
N ARG A 157 16.53 -8.79 -3.55
CA ARG A 157 16.58 -10.25 -3.67
C ARG A 157 17.60 -10.92 -2.74
N LYS A 158 18.75 -10.28 -2.50
CA LYS A 158 19.77 -10.78 -1.58
C LYS A 158 19.40 -10.64 -0.11
N ALA A 159 18.65 -9.60 0.22
CA ALA A 159 18.20 -9.33 1.58
C ALA A 159 16.92 -10.12 1.96
N LEU A 160 16.14 -10.59 0.94
CA LEU A 160 14.93 -11.37 1.17
C LEU A 160 15.28 -12.78 1.65
N ASP A 161 14.95 -13.07 2.89
CA ASP A 161 15.05 -14.38 3.49
C ASP A 161 13.71 -15.16 3.44
N GLU A 162 13.61 -16.27 4.14
CA GLU A 162 12.40 -17.10 4.15
C GLU A 162 11.23 -16.44 4.89
N SER A 163 11.47 -15.47 5.76
CA SER A 163 10.43 -14.76 6.51
C SER A 163 9.54 -13.91 5.61
N VAL A 164 10.08 -13.39 4.51
CA VAL A 164 9.31 -12.64 3.51
C VAL A 164 8.53 -13.63 2.66
N VAL A 165 7.21 -13.63 2.74
CA VAL A 165 6.35 -14.54 1.95
C VAL A 165 6.07 -14.02 0.54
N ARG A 166 6.05 -12.69 0.33
CA ARG A 166 5.92 -12.04 -0.98
C ARG A 166 6.65 -10.70 -0.99
N TYR A 167 7.21 -10.35 -2.14
CA TYR A 167 7.84 -9.03 -2.35
C TYR A 167 7.64 -8.59 -3.80
N ALA A 168 7.14 -7.38 -3.99
CA ALA A 168 6.91 -6.82 -5.31
C ALA A 168 7.30 -5.33 -5.38
N HIS A 169 7.71 -4.93 -6.55
CA HIS A 169 7.86 -3.54 -6.98
C HIS A 169 6.61 -3.14 -7.77
N ASP A 170 5.92 -2.11 -7.32
CA ASP A 170 4.74 -1.57 -7.96
C ASP A 170 5.08 -0.27 -8.68
N HIS A 171 4.73 -0.22 -9.97
CA HIS A 171 5.04 0.87 -10.87
C HIS A 171 3.77 1.64 -11.20
N PRO A 172 3.59 2.86 -10.66
CA PRO A 172 2.48 3.72 -11.04
C PRO A 172 2.43 3.94 -12.56
N ILE A 173 1.25 3.75 -13.16
CA ILE A 173 1.03 3.95 -14.61
C ILE A 173 0.67 5.39 -14.97
N HIS A 174 0.68 6.28 -14.00
CA HIS A 174 0.39 7.71 -14.14
C HIS A 174 1.48 8.55 -13.46
N ASP A 175 1.44 9.85 -13.70
CA ASP A 175 2.32 10.80 -13.02
C ASP A 175 2.06 10.82 -11.51
N PRO A 176 3.08 11.17 -10.68
CA PRO A 176 2.89 11.33 -9.25
C PRO A 176 1.74 12.26 -8.92
N LEU A 177 0.97 11.88 -7.92
CA LEU A 177 -0.17 12.67 -7.47
C LEU A 177 0.32 13.98 -6.82
N PRO A 178 -0.39 15.11 -7.01
CA PRO A 178 0.06 16.40 -6.48
C PRO A 178 0.28 16.44 -4.97
N LEU A 179 -0.56 15.73 -4.20
CA LEU A 179 -0.49 15.68 -2.74
C LEU A 179 0.37 14.53 -2.21
N PHE A 180 0.61 13.53 -3.05
CA PHE A 180 1.33 12.30 -2.71
C PHE A 180 2.29 11.98 -3.86
N PRO A 181 3.46 12.66 -3.94
CA PRO A 181 4.33 12.61 -5.12
C PRO A 181 5.27 11.40 -5.10
N PHE A 182 4.71 10.18 -5.03
CA PHE A 182 5.49 8.95 -5.04
C PHE A 182 5.71 8.45 -6.47
N ASP A 183 6.92 7.97 -6.74
CA ASP A 183 7.36 7.47 -8.06
C ASP A 183 7.31 5.95 -8.15
N ALA A 184 7.34 5.24 -7.02
CA ALA A 184 7.21 3.79 -6.93
C ALA A 184 6.63 3.37 -5.57
N ILE A 185 6.17 2.11 -5.51
CA ILE A 185 5.73 1.50 -4.25
C ILE A 185 6.42 0.13 -4.15
N VAL A 186 6.81 -0.24 -2.94
CA VAL A 186 7.24 -1.60 -2.60
C VAL A 186 6.23 -2.19 -1.65
N ASP A 187 5.71 -3.36 -1.95
CA ASP A 187 4.94 -4.14 -1.01
C ASP A 187 5.68 -5.42 -0.63
N SER A 188 5.90 -5.61 0.65
CA SER A 188 6.50 -6.81 1.24
C SER A 188 5.59 -7.39 2.30
N TRP A 189 5.43 -8.73 2.28
CA TRP A 189 4.44 -9.42 3.08
C TRP A 189 5.07 -10.52 3.92
N PHE A 190 4.57 -10.66 5.14
CA PHE A 190 5.10 -11.54 6.18
C PHE A 190 3.96 -12.34 6.82
N ALA A 191 4.31 -13.51 7.37
CA ALA A 191 3.36 -14.35 8.11
C ALA A 191 3.16 -13.85 9.54
N SER A 192 4.17 -13.18 10.14
CA SER A 192 4.11 -12.68 11.51
C SER A 192 4.53 -11.21 11.62
N GLU A 193 4.06 -10.53 12.68
CA GLU A 193 4.49 -9.17 13.00
C GLU A 193 5.99 -9.12 13.30
N GLU A 194 6.50 -10.11 14.03
CA GLU A 194 7.92 -10.18 14.39
C GLU A 194 8.83 -10.23 13.16
N ASP A 195 8.46 -11.02 12.14
CA ASP A 195 9.22 -11.10 10.89
C ASP A 195 9.21 -9.75 10.16
N ALA A 196 8.07 -9.07 10.11
CA ALA A 196 7.96 -7.74 9.52
C ALA A 196 8.81 -6.71 10.29
N VAL A 197 8.77 -6.73 11.62
CA VAL A 197 9.58 -5.85 12.46
C VAL A 197 11.08 -6.13 12.28
N ARG A 198 11.52 -7.40 12.24
CA ARG A 198 12.92 -7.77 11.98
C ARG A 198 13.38 -7.26 10.62
N ALA A 199 12.54 -7.37 9.58
CA ALA A 199 12.84 -6.88 8.25
C ALA A 199 12.96 -5.35 8.17
N LEU A 200 12.24 -4.59 9.02
CA LEU A 200 12.41 -3.14 9.15
C LEU A 200 13.72 -2.78 9.85
N LEU A 201 14.16 -3.59 10.81
CA LEU A 201 15.42 -3.39 11.52
C LEU A 201 16.64 -3.80 10.69
N GLU A 202 16.46 -4.56 9.60
CA GLU A 202 17.54 -4.93 8.67
C GLU A 202 17.87 -3.74 7.76
N PRO A 203 19.10 -3.19 7.85
CA PRO A 203 19.40 -1.91 7.20
C PRO A 203 19.62 -1.99 5.70
N ALA A 204 19.87 -3.16 5.11
CA ALA A 204 20.34 -3.28 3.73
C ALA A 204 19.39 -2.63 2.71
N ILE A 205 18.08 -2.90 2.82
CA ILE A 205 17.07 -2.35 1.91
C ILE A 205 16.91 -0.84 2.13
N SER A 206 16.74 -0.40 3.38
CA SER A 206 16.54 1.01 3.72
C SER A 206 17.77 1.86 3.38
N GLN A 207 18.98 1.35 3.60
CA GLN A 207 20.24 2.04 3.21
C GLN A 207 20.37 2.18 1.71
N ASP A 208 20.03 1.15 0.93
CA ASP A 208 20.09 1.27 -0.53
C ASP A 208 19.01 2.22 -1.06
N LEU A 209 17.77 2.15 -0.57
CA LEU A 209 16.71 3.11 -0.90
C LEU A 209 17.16 4.55 -0.62
N GLY A 210 17.79 4.82 0.52
CA GLY A 210 18.30 6.14 0.88
C GLY A 210 19.36 6.73 -0.07
N GLN A 211 19.92 5.92 -0.97
CA GLN A 211 20.87 6.43 -1.99
C GLN A 211 20.15 7.16 -3.13
N PHE A 212 18.91 6.81 -3.46
CA PHE A 212 18.19 7.34 -4.62
C PHE A 212 16.75 7.80 -4.31
N CYS A 213 16.21 7.44 -3.15
CA CYS A 213 14.94 7.94 -2.64
C CYS A 213 15.15 9.12 -1.69
N ASP A 214 14.22 10.06 -1.73
CA ASP A 214 14.04 11.11 -0.73
C ASP A 214 13.24 10.51 0.43
N MET A 215 13.93 10.05 1.47
CA MET A 215 13.31 9.33 2.59
C MET A 215 12.42 10.24 3.44
N ASP A 216 12.68 11.55 3.50
CA ASP A 216 11.84 12.51 4.22
C ASP A 216 10.48 12.72 3.53
N ARG A 217 10.40 12.47 2.23
CA ARG A 217 9.19 12.55 1.42
C ARG A 217 8.56 11.19 1.13
N SER A 218 9.26 10.13 1.44
CA SER A 218 8.77 8.75 1.32
C SER A 218 7.98 8.36 2.56
N VAL A 219 7.10 7.36 2.43
CA VAL A 219 6.28 6.88 3.54
C VAL A 219 6.44 5.37 3.68
N THR A 220 6.81 4.92 4.86
CA THR A 220 6.83 3.50 5.23
C THR A 220 5.66 3.20 6.15
N MET A 221 4.87 2.19 5.80
CA MET A 221 3.76 1.70 6.60
C MET A 221 4.06 0.27 7.08
N LEU A 222 3.93 0.02 8.38
CA LEU A 222 3.82 -1.32 8.94
C LEU A 222 2.34 -1.58 9.23
N THR A 223 1.80 -2.64 8.66
CA THR A 223 0.36 -2.87 8.64
C THR A 223 -0.01 -4.31 8.96
N HIS A 224 -1.21 -4.49 9.51
CA HIS A 224 -1.87 -5.78 9.66
C HIS A 224 -3.08 -5.87 8.73
N ALA A 225 -3.19 -6.95 7.98
CA ALA A 225 -4.29 -7.22 7.06
C ALA A 225 -5.57 -7.51 7.85
N TYR A 226 -6.43 -6.51 7.95
CA TYR A 226 -7.65 -6.57 8.76
C TYR A 226 -8.80 -7.27 8.04
N ARG A 227 -8.91 -7.08 6.72
CA ARG A 227 -9.92 -7.70 5.86
C ARG A 227 -9.32 -8.06 4.52
N ARG A 228 -9.57 -9.29 4.09
CA ARG A 228 -9.21 -9.78 2.77
C ARG A 228 -10.42 -10.31 2.03
N ARG A 229 -10.35 -10.23 0.73
CA ARG A 229 -11.22 -10.93 -0.20
C ARG A 229 -10.38 -11.49 -1.32
N ASP A 230 -10.33 -12.81 -1.40
CA ASP A 230 -9.85 -13.54 -2.58
C ASP A 230 -11.05 -13.94 -3.42
N GLN A 231 -10.93 -13.81 -4.73
CA GLN A 231 -11.82 -14.49 -5.68
C GLN A 231 -11.00 -15.62 -6.28
N ASP A 232 -11.48 -16.84 -6.06
CA ASP A 232 -10.94 -18.06 -6.65
C ASP A 232 -11.04 -18.05 -8.20
#